data_2ef2dd14da60a0699e92349089d6cf5d
#
_entry.id   2ef2dd14da60a0699e92349089d6cf5d
#
_cell.length_a   1.000
_cell.length_b   1.000
_cell.length_c   1.000
_cell.angle_alpha   90.00
_cell.angle_beta   90.00
_cell.angle_gamma   90.00
#
_symmetry.space_group_name_H-M   'P 1'
#
loop_
_entity.id
_entity.type
_entity.pdbx_description
1 polymer ?
#
loop_
_entity_poly.entity_id
_entity_poly.type
_entity_poly.pdbx_seq_one_letter_code
_entity_poly.pdbx_strand_id
1 'polypeptide(L)'
;MAELGALVGDPARANILAALIDGRALTATELAAIAGVAPQTASGHLAKLTRANLLALNKQGRHRYYRVASPLVGSMLESIMTVAAVQLPPRAARPSRLDEAMRTARSCYDHIAGRLGVAISDALVARGYIILTDDGGEVTASGATFLGTFGAAATHGRRVFCRPCLDWSERRWHIAGAVGAALCKRCMICIGSSAVKIPAL
;
A
#
# COMPACT_ATOMS: atom_id res chain seq x y z
N MET A 1 12.04 -19.68 4.25
CA MET A 1 10.67 -19.71 3.68
C MET A 1 9.63 -20.15 4.71
N ALA A 2 9.76 -21.36 5.31
CA ALA A 2 8.78 -21.91 6.26
C ALA A 2 8.50 -20.98 7.46
N GLU A 3 9.53 -20.42 8.08
CA GLU A 3 9.41 -19.49 9.21
C GLU A 3 8.63 -18.21 8.84
N LEU A 4 8.95 -17.62 7.69
CA LEU A 4 8.24 -16.45 7.19
C LEU A 4 6.79 -16.78 6.85
N GLY A 5 6.54 -17.92 6.20
CA GLY A 5 5.20 -18.41 5.92
C GLY A 5 4.37 -18.59 7.18
N ALA A 6 4.95 -19.20 8.22
CA ALA A 6 4.29 -19.35 9.53
C ALA A 6 3.99 -18.01 10.20
N LEU A 7 4.86 -17.00 10.01
CA LEU A 7 4.63 -15.66 10.56
C LEU A 7 3.47 -14.93 9.88
N VAL A 8 3.36 -14.97 8.58
CA VAL A 8 2.31 -14.26 7.83
C VAL A 8 1.00 -15.05 7.74
N GLY A 9 1.04 -16.38 7.93
CA GLY A 9 -0.12 -17.26 7.83
C GLY A 9 -1.04 -17.29 9.07
N ASP A 10 -0.64 -16.70 10.19
CA ASP A 10 -1.49 -16.58 11.38
C ASP A 10 -2.54 -15.47 11.17
N PRO A 11 -3.83 -15.72 11.40
CA PRO A 11 -4.89 -14.74 11.10
C PRO A 11 -4.73 -13.39 11.80
N ALA A 12 -4.31 -13.38 13.08
CA ALA A 12 -4.13 -12.13 13.82
C ALA A 12 -2.94 -11.34 13.28
N ARG A 13 -1.82 -12.01 12.96
CA ARG A 13 -0.65 -11.36 12.37
C ARG A 13 -0.93 -10.89 10.94
N ALA A 14 -1.66 -11.64 10.14
CA ALA A 14 -2.10 -11.23 8.81
C ALA A 14 -2.93 -9.95 8.87
N ASN A 15 -3.90 -9.85 9.80
CA ASN A 15 -4.70 -8.64 10.00
C ASN A 15 -3.85 -7.44 10.44
N ILE A 16 -2.87 -7.64 11.34
CA ILE A 16 -1.91 -6.60 11.75
C ILE A 16 -1.11 -6.09 10.54
N LEU A 17 -0.56 -6.99 9.74
CA LEU A 17 0.25 -6.63 8.56
C LEU A 17 -0.60 -5.91 7.50
N ALA A 18 -1.80 -6.41 7.23
CA ALA A 18 -2.74 -5.78 6.30
C ALA A 18 -3.15 -4.38 6.73
N ALA A 19 -3.31 -4.13 8.05
CA ALA A 19 -3.64 -2.81 8.58
C ALA A 19 -2.53 -1.77 8.40
N LEU A 20 -1.28 -2.21 8.20
CA LEU A 20 -0.11 -1.34 8.08
C LEU A 20 0.39 -1.17 6.65
N ILE A 21 -0.24 -1.84 5.68
CA ILE A 21 0.24 -1.85 4.29
C ILE A 21 0.05 -0.51 3.58
N ASP A 22 -0.85 0.33 4.07
CA ASP A 22 -1.07 1.69 3.55
C ASP A 22 -0.02 2.71 3.99
N GLY A 23 1.05 2.26 4.67
CA GLY A 23 2.18 3.10 5.09
C GLY A 23 1.96 3.84 6.41
N ARG A 24 0.78 3.72 7.03
CA ARG A 24 0.54 4.33 8.35
C ARG A 24 1.33 3.62 9.46
N ALA A 25 1.50 4.31 10.57
CA ALA A 25 2.06 3.75 11.79
C ALA A 25 0.96 3.70 12.86
N LEU A 26 0.76 2.53 13.47
CA LEU A 26 -0.28 2.28 14.47
C LEU A 26 0.33 1.82 15.80
N THR A 27 -0.37 2.11 16.89
CA THR A 27 -0.01 1.65 18.22
C THR A 27 -0.40 0.18 18.45
N ALA A 28 0.18 -0.45 19.48
CA ALA A 28 -0.18 -1.81 19.84
C ALA A 28 -1.67 -1.98 20.18
N THR A 29 -2.28 -0.98 20.79
CA THR A 29 -3.71 -1.00 21.16
C THR A 29 -4.61 -0.96 19.92
N GLU A 30 -4.31 -0.09 18.95
CA GLU A 30 -5.05 -0.04 17.68
C GLU A 30 -4.92 -1.34 16.91
N LEU A 31 -3.70 -1.91 16.85
CA LEU A 31 -3.45 -3.18 16.16
C LEU A 31 -4.11 -4.37 16.86
N ALA A 32 -4.20 -4.37 18.19
CA ALA A 32 -4.94 -5.37 18.95
C ALA A 32 -6.43 -5.35 18.59
N ALA A 33 -7.03 -4.16 18.54
CA ALA A 33 -8.43 -3.98 18.17
C ALA A 33 -8.70 -4.45 16.72
N ILE A 34 -7.83 -4.09 15.77
CA ILE A 34 -7.94 -4.51 14.37
C ILE A 34 -7.79 -6.02 14.21
N ALA A 35 -6.85 -6.62 14.94
CA ALA A 35 -6.62 -8.06 14.90
C ALA A 35 -7.68 -8.89 15.66
N GLY A 36 -8.53 -8.25 16.47
CA GLY A 36 -9.54 -8.92 17.28
C GLY A 36 -8.94 -9.76 18.40
N VAL A 37 -7.81 -9.36 18.98
CA VAL A 37 -7.10 -10.10 20.04
C VAL A 37 -6.84 -9.23 21.27
N ALA A 38 -6.61 -9.87 22.41
CA ALA A 38 -6.24 -9.16 23.63
C ALA A 38 -4.91 -8.39 23.45
N PRO A 39 -4.73 -7.21 24.10
CA PRO A 39 -3.51 -6.41 23.98
C PRO A 39 -2.22 -7.17 24.29
N GLN A 40 -2.28 -8.10 25.22
CA GLN A 40 -1.15 -8.94 25.61
C GLN A 40 -0.75 -9.91 24.48
N THR A 41 -1.75 -10.52 23.82
CA THR A 41 -1.56 -11.37 22.65
C THR A 41 -0.99 -10.57 21.47
N ALA A 42 -1.56 -9.38 21.21
CA ALA A 42 -1.05 -8.49 20.18
C ALA A 42 0.43 -8.12 20.42
N SER A 43 0.81 -7.82 21.66
CA SER A 43 2.20 -7.53 22.01
C SER A 43 3.14 -8.69 21.66
N GLY A 44 2.71 -9.94 21.90
CA GLY A 44 3.46 -11.13 21.49
C GLY A 44 3.59 -11.29 19.98
N HIS A 45 2.51 -11.01 19.23
CA HIS A 45 2.55 -10.99 17.76
C HIS A 45 3.46 -9.90 17.22
N LEU A 46 3.37 -8.68 17.74
CA LEU A 46 4.20 -7.55 17.36
C LEU A 46 5.68 -7.80 17.62
N ALA A 47 6.02 -8.41 18.76
CA ALA A 47 7.40 -8.78 19.08
C ALA A 47 7.96 -9.80 18.07
N LYS A 48 7.18 -10.82 17.68
CA LYS A 48 7.57 -11.81 16.67
C LYS A 48 7.80 -11.15 15.30
N LEU A 49 6.85 -10.32 14.85
CA LEU A 49 6.94 -9.63 13.56
C LEU A 49 8.12 -8.63 13.51
N THR A 50 8.38 -7.92 14.62
CA THR A 50 9.51 -6.98 14.71
C THR A 50 10.84 -7.73 14.72
N ARG A 51 10.95 -8.84 15.44
CA ARG A 51 12.17 -9.69 15.46
C ARG A 51 12.49 -10.25 14.08
N ALA A 52 11.47 -10.59 13.30
CA ALA A 52 11.61 -11.06 11.93
C ALA A 52 11.82 -9.94 10.89
N ASN A 53 11.97 -8.69 11.31
CA ASN A 53 12.08 -7.51 10.45
C ASN A 53 10.90 -7.32 9.47
N LEU A 54 9.72 -7.81 9.81
CA LEU A 54 8.49 -7.52 9.07
C LEU A 54 7.87 -6.19 9.49
N LEU A 55 8.07 -5.80 10.77
CA LEU A 55 7.66 -4.51 11.31
C LEU A 55 8.86 -3.74 11.86
N ALA A 56 8.83 -2.43 11.71
CA ALA A 56 9.69 -1.49 12.39
C ALA A 56 8.92 -0.81 13.54
N LEU A 57 9.62 -0.61 14.66
CA LEU A 57 9.10 0.09 15.83
C LEU A 57 9.69 1.50 15.87
N ASN A 58 8.81 2.50 15.85
CA ASN A 58 9.17 3.90 16.07
C ASN A 58 8.67 4.35 17.45
N LYS A 59 9.56 4.94 18.26
CA LYS A 59 9.20 5.53 19.55
C LYS A 59 9.03 7.04 19.38
N GLN A 60 7.91 7.56 19.87
CA GLN A 60 7.65 9.00 19.91
C GLN A 60 7.14 9.36 21.31
N GLY A 61 8.00 9.91 22.13
CA GLY A 61 7.74 10.12 23.56
C GLY A 61 7.43 8.78 24.24
N ARG A 62 6.27 8.69 24.92
CA ARG A 62 5.78 7.47 25.58
C ARG A 62 5.07 6.48 24.63
N HIS A 63 4.80 6.88 23.37
CA HIS A 63 4.07 6.09 22.42
C HIS A 63 5.00 5.24 21.55
N ARG A 64 4.55 4.03 21.22
CA ARG A 64 5.23 3.08 20.36
C ARG A 64 4.35 2.83 19.13
N TYR A 65 4.86 3.16 17.95
CA TYR A 65 4.18 3.00 16.68
C TYR A 65 4.87 1.93 15.85
N TYR A 66 4.08 1.05 15.31
CA TYR A 66 4.54 -0.03 14.42
C TYR A 66 4.19 0.33 12.97
N ARG A 67 5.10 0.06 12.07
CA ARG A 67 4.91 0.22 10.62
C ARG A 67 5.58 -0.92 9.88
N VAL A 68 5.25 -1.12 8.59
CA VAL A 68 5.99 -2.05 7.71
C VAL A 68 7.47 -1.68 7.69
N ALA A 69 8.35 -2.68 7.84
CA ALA A 69 9.78 -2.44 8.07
C ALA A 69 10.51 -1.90 6.84
N SER A 70 10.13 -2.32 5.64
CA SER A 70 10.82 -1.94 4.41
C SER A 70 9.92 -2.05 3.17
N PRO A 71 10.30 -1.39 2.05
CA PRO A 71 9.64 -1.56 0.75
C PRO A 71 9.55 -3.01 0.28
N LEU A 72 10.56 -3.81 0.55
CA LEU A 72 10.58 -5.23 0.19
C LEU A 72 9.49 -6.02 0.91
N VAL A 73 9.29 -5.76 2.20
CA VAL A 73 8.20 -6.36 2.99
C VAL A 73 6.85 -5.88 2.47
N GLY A 74 6.70 -4.60 2.15
CA GLY A 74 5.49 -4.05 1.55
C GLY A 74 5.13 -4.78 0.25
N SER A 75 6.07 -4.93 -0.67
CA SER A 75 5.87 -5.63 -1.94
C SER A 75 5.51 -7.11 -1.77
N MET A 76 6.11 -7.79 -0.79
CA MET A 76 5.74 -9.16 -0.44
C MET A 76 4.28 -9.24 0.03
N LEU A 77 3.88 -8.37 0.94
CA LEU A 77 2.50 -8.35 1.46
C LEU A 77 1.49 -8.02 0.36
N GLU A 78 1.79 -7.05 -0.52
CA GLU A 78 0.96 -6.74 -1.70
C GLU A 78 0.78 -7.96 -2.60
N SER A 79 1.85 -8.72 -2.86
CA SER A 79 1.81 -9.93 -3.66
C SER A 79 0.92 -11.02 -3.03
N ILE A 80 1.05 -11.23 -1.72
CA ILE A 80 0.20 -12.17 -0.97
C ILE A 80 -1.27 -11.74 -1.04
N MET A 81 -1.56 -10.46 -0.83
CA MET A 81 -2.92 -9.93 -0.89
C MET A 81 -3.52 -10.03 -2.29
N THR A 82 -2.71 -9.83 -3.33
CA THR A 82 -3.10 -10.02 -4.74
C THR A 82 -3.55 -11.46 -4.99
N VAL A 83 -2.73 -12.44 -4.60
CA VAL A 83 -3.07 -13.87 -4.73
C VAL A 83 -4.35 -14.20 -3.93
N ALA A 84 -4.44 -13.74 -2.68
CA ALA A 84 -5.62 -13.96 -1.85
C ALA A 84 -6.89 -13.33 -2.45
N ALA A 85 -6.78 -12.15 -3.07
CA ALA A 85 -7.90 -11.48 -3.72
C ALA A 85 -8.42 -12.23 -4.95
N VAL A 86 -7.57 -12.93 -5.69
CA VAL A 86 -7.98 -13.75 -6.84
C VAL A 86 -8.69 -15.02 -6.37
N GLN A 87 -8.26 -15.63 -5.27
CA GLN A 87 -8.73 -16.95 -4.83
C GLN A 87 -9.97 -16.90 -3.93
N LEU A 88 -10.20 -15.79 -3.22
CA LEU A 88 -11.30 -15.69 -2.26
C LEU A 88 -12.48 -14.91 -2.84
N PRO A 89 -13.73 -15.41 -2.72
CA PRO A 89 -14.91 -14.65 -3.07
C PRO A 89 -14.99 -13.38 -2.20
N PRO A 90 -15.58 -12.29 -2.73
CA PRO A 90 -15.71 -11.06 -1.97
C PRO A 90 -16.54 -11.34 -0.70
N ARG A 91 -15.94 -11.09 0.47
CA ARG A 91 -16.66 -11.15 1.73
C ARG A 91 -17.71 -10.04 1.72
N ALA A 92 -18.97 -10.38 1.86
CA ALA A 92 -20.09 -9.44 1.94
C ALA A 92 -20.05 -8.68 3.29
N ALA A 93 -19.12 -7.73 3.41
CA ALA A 93 -19.16 -6.76 4.50
C ALA A 93 -20.02 -5.57 4.07
N ARG A 94 -20.92 -5.11 4.96
CA ARG A 94 -21.67 -3.87 4.72
C ARG A 94 -20.65 -2.71 4.64
N PRO A 95 -20.59 -1.96 3.53
CA PRO A 95 -19.64 -0.86 3.40
C PRO A 95 -19.98 0.25 4.40
N SER A 96 -19.00 0.63 5.22
CA SER A 96 -19.06 1.84 6.02
C SER A 96 -18.70 3.07 5.17
N ARG A 97 -18.95 4.30 5.66
CA ARG A 97 -18.50 5.53 4.99
C ARG A 97 -16.97 5.58 4.86
N LEU A 98 -16.26 5.04 5.85
CA LEU A 98 -14.80 4.93 5.82
C LEU A 98 -14.35 3.96 4.71
N ASP A 99 -15.08 2.84 4.54
CA ASP A 99 -14.79 1.88 3.47
C ASP A 99 -14.97 2.52 2.08
N GLU A 100 -15.96 3.40 1.90
CA GLU A 100 -16.20 4.09 0.64
C GLU A 100 -15.08 5.10 0.31
N ALA A 101 -14.61 5.86 1.29
CA ALA A 101 -13.46 6.76 1.12
C ALA A 101 -12.19 5.97 0.74
N MET A 102 -11.95 4.85 1.41
CA MET A 102 -10.82 3.96 1.14
C MET A 102 -10.92 3.27 -0.23
N ARG A 103 -12.13 3.01 -0.72
CA ARG A 103 -12.35 2.53 -2.09
C ARG A 103 -12.12 3.60 -3.13
N THR A 104 -12.44 4.85 -2.81
CA THR A 104 -12.24 5.98 -3.72
C THR A 104 -10.76 6.27 -3.94
N ALA A 105 -10.02 6.48 -2.86
CA ALA A 105 -8.59 6.74 -2.92
C ALA A 105 -7.91 6.30 -1.62
N ARG A 106 -6.81 5.60 -1.73
CA ARG A 106 -5.95 5.21 -0.62
C ARG A 106 -4.51 5.04 -1.10
N SER A 107 -3.58 4.98 -0.19
CA SER A 107 -2.26 4.44 -0.49
C SER A 107 -2.24 2.92 -0.37
N CYS A 108 -1.60 2.24 -1.30
CA CYS A 108 -1.21 0.85 -1.21
C CYS A 108 0.29 0.84 -1.00
N TYR A 109 0.72 0.72 0.25
CA TYR A 109 2.07 0.96 0.72
C TYR A 109 2.58 2.39 0.40
N ASP A 110 3.08 2.65 -0.81
CA ASP A 110 3.66 3.94 -1.22
C ASP A 110 3.18 4.44 -2.59
N HIS A 111 2.17 3.82 -3.16
CA HIS A 111 1.55 4.22 -4.44
C HIS A 111 0.04 4.37 -4.30
N ILE A 112 -0.59 5.05 -5.26
CA ILE A 112 -2.02 5.38 -5.21
C ILE A 112 -2.84 4.16 -5.62
N ALA A 113 -3.88 3.85 -4.86
CA ALA A 113 -4.79 2.75 -5.06
C ALA A 113 -6.27 3.20 -4.94
N GLY A 114 -7.20 2.25 -5.06
CA GLY A 114 -8.63 2.51 -5.17
C GLY A 114 -9.01 2.99 -6.56
N ARG A 115 -10.24 3.45 -6.72
CA ARG A 115 -10.76 3.96 -8.00
C ARG A 115 -9.84 5.01 -8.64
N LEU A 116 -9.27 5.90 -7.82
CA LEU A 116 -8.33 6.91 -8.29
C LEU A 116 -7.04 6.28 -8.86
N GLY A 117 -6.45 5.32 -8.15
CA GLY A 117 -5.24 4.64 -8.61
C GLY A 117 -5.46 3.88 -9.92
N VAL A 118 -6.58 3.18 -10.04
CA VAL A 118 -6.98 2.48 -11.26
C VAL A 118 -7.23 3.48 -12.40
N ALA A 119 -7.97 4.58 -12.16
CA ALA A 119 -8.26 5.58 -13.18
C ALA A 119 -6.99 6.27 -13.70
N ILE A 120 -6.02 6.56 -12.83
CA ILE A 120 -4.71 7.10 -13.25
C ILE A 120 -3.99 6.09 -14.14
N SER A 121 -3.98 4.81 -13.76
CA SER A 121 -3.33 3.75 -14.53
C SER A 121 -3.95 3.59 -15.90
N ASP A 122 -5.27 3.51 -15.97
CA ASP A 122 -6.02 3.44 -17.23
C ASP A 122 -5.72 4.63 -18.14
N ALA A 123 -5.69 5.83 -17.58
CA ALA A 123 -5.40 7.04 -18.33
C ALA A 123 -3.97 7.07 -18.91
N LEU A 124 -2.99 6.55 -18.17
CA LEU A 124 -1.60 6.48 -18.63
C LEU A 124 -1.40 5.39 -19.69
N VAL A 125 -2.08 4.24 -19.52
CA VAL A 125 -2.08 3.16 -20.52
C VAL A 125 -2.80 3.60 -21.80
N ALA A 126 -3.98 4.20 -21.71
CA ALA A 126 -4.75 4.67 -22.85
C ALA A 126 -4.02 5.73 -23.69
N ARG A 127 -3.13 6.51 -23.06
CA ARG A 127 -2.28 7.50 -23.74
C ARG A 127 -0.97 6.91 -24.29
N GLY A 128 -0.74 5.62 -24.10
CA GLY A 128 0.50 4.96 -24.51
C GLY A 128 1.73 5.44 -23.72
N TYR A 129 1.56 5.99 -22.53
CA TYR A 129 2.67 6.40 -21.65
C TYR A 129 3.25 5.23 -20.88
N ILE A 130 2.41 4.25 -20.55
CA ILE A 130 2.79 3.04 -19.84
C ILE A 130 2.15 1.83 -20.55
N ILE A 131 2.94 0.77 -20.70
CA ILE A 131 2.47 -0.56 -21.07
C ILE A 131 2.41 -1.36 -19.78
N LEU A 132 1.25 -1.89 -19.45
CA LEU A 132 1.04 -2.68 -18.23
C LEU A 132 0.54 -4.06 -18.61
N THR A 133 1.25 -5.09 -18.18
CA THR A 133 0.90 -6.51 -18.37
C THR A 133 0.81 -7.20 -17.02
N ASP A 134 0.33 -8.44 -16.99
CA ASP A 134 0.23 -9.23 -15.74
C ASP A 134 1.62 -9.47 -15.10
N ASP A 135 2.67 -9.54 -15.92
CA ASP A 135 4.04 -9.84 -15.48
C ASP A 135 4.89 -8.59 -15.19
N GLY A 136 4.45 -7.41 -15.61
CA GLY A 136 5.26 -6.21 -15.44
C GLY A 136 4.69 -4.94 -16.04
N GLY A 137 5.50 -3.89 -16.01
CA GLY A 137 5.16 -2.60 -16.62
C GLY A 137 6.38 -1.94 -17.25
N GLU A 138 6.15 -1.26 -18.37
CA GLU A 138 7.14 -0.51 -19.10
C GLU A 138 6.67 0.95 -19.25
N VAL A 139 7.59 1.88 -19.09
CA VAL A 139 7.37 3.32 -19.38
C VAL A 139 7.92 3.61 -20.76
N THR A 140 7.06 4.07 -21.67
CA THR A 140 7.46 4.43 -23.03
C THR A 140 8.27 5.73 -23.04
N ALA A 141 8.92 6.05 -24.15
CA ALA A 141 9.65 7.31 -24.30
C ALA A 141 8.75 8.54 -24.09
N SER A 142 7.52 8.52 -24.63
CA SER A 142 6.52 9.56 -24.39
C SER A 142 6.06 9.61 -22.93
N GLY A 143 5.94 8.44 -22.28
CA GLY A 143 5.64 8.34 -20.86
C GLY A 143 6.74 8.92 -19.97
N ALA A 144 8.00 8.65 -20.29
CA ALA A 144 9.14 9.22 -19.56
C ALA A 144 9.15 10.75 -19.66
N THR A 145 8.90 11.30 -20.85
CA THR A 145 8.76 12.73 -21.06
C THR A 145 7.61 13.33 -20.25
N PHE A 146 6.44 12.70 -20.31
CA PHE A 146 5.27 13.12 -19.52
C PHE A 146 5.56 13.11 -18.01
N LEU A 147 6.09 12.01 -17.49
CA LEU A 147 6.41 11.88 -16.07
C LEU A 147 7.44 12.91 -15.62
N GLY A 148 8.43 13.20 -16.45
CA GLY A 148 9.42 14.26 -16.21
C GLY A 148 8.77 15.63 -16.09
N THR A 149 7.96 16.02 -17.08
CA THR A 149 7.23 17.29 -17.10
C THR A 149 6.23 17.41 -15.95
N PHE A 150 5.54 16.32 -15.60
CA PHE A 150 4.63 16.28 -14.47
C PHE A 150 5.36 16.38 -13.11
N GLY A 151 6.66 16.16 -13.08
CA GLY A 151 7.48 16.15 -11.86
C GLY A 151 7.39 14.84 -11.07
N ALA A 152 7.08 13.73 -11.76
CA ALA A 152 7.03 12.38 -11.22
C ALA A 152 8.08 11.47 -11.88
N ALA A 153 9.23 12.03 -12.27
CA ALA A 153 10.33 11.24 -12.81
C ALA A 153 10.78 10.19 -11.80
N ALA A 154 10.79 8.94 -12.23
CA ALA A 154 11.29 7.82 -11.43
C ALA A 154 12.71 7.44 -11.87
N THR A 155 13.53 7.00 -10.93
CA THR A 155 14.89 6.51 -11.21
C THR A 155 14.96 5.00 -11.07
N HIS A 156 15.74 4.38 -11.94
CA HIS A 156 16.09 2.97 -11.81
C HIS A 156 16.95 2.75 -10.55
N GLY A 157 16.69 1.69 -9.83
CA GLY A 157 17.41 1.33 -8.61
C GLY A 157 17.19 -0.14 -8.25
N ARG A 158 17.35 -0.49 -6.98
CA ARG A 158 17.10 -1.87 -6.49
C ARG A 158 15.61 -2.29 -6.55
N ARG A 159 14.73 -1.34 -6.70
CA ARG A 159 13.29 -1.53 -6.76
C ARG A 159 12.84 -1.80 -8.19
N VAL A 160 11.81 -2.64 -8.37
CA VAL A 160 11.15 -2.80 -9.67
C VAL A 160 10.67 -1.44 -10.15
N PHE A 161 11.01 -1.07 -11.40
CA PHE A 161 10.79 0.28 -11.92
C PHE A 161 9.30 0.58 -12.12
N CYS A 162 8.60 -0.29 -12.84
CA CYS A 162 7.16 -0.21 -13.06
C CYS A 162 6.57 -1.62 -12.96
N ARG A 163 5.46 -1.79 -12.27
CA ARG A 163 4.75 -3.07 -12.18
C ARG A 163 3.26 -2.89 -11.91
N PRO A 164 2.43 -3.87 -12.30
CA PRO A 164 1.04 -3.90 -11.87
C PRO A 164 0.94 -4.22 -10.38
N CYS A 165 -0.12 -3.73 -9.77
CA CYS A 165 -0.58 -4.13 -8.46
C CYS A 165 -2.11 -4.26 -8.51
N LEU A 166 -2.65 -5.43 -8.15
CA LEU A 166 -4.08 -5.68 -8.22
C LEU A 166 -4.80 -4.95 -7.07
N ASP A 167 -5.71 -4.06 -7.43
CA ASP A 167 -6.55 -3.38 -6.45
C ASP A 167 -7.57 -4.36 -5.85
N TRP A 168 -7.57 -4.48 -4.51
CA TRP A 168 -8.45 -5.43 -3.83
C TRP A 168 -9.94 -5.04 -3.92
N SER A 169 -10.25 -3.73 -4.08
CA SER A 169 -11.63 -3.24 -4.17
C SER A 169 -12.15 -3.21 -5.59
N GLU A 170 -11.32 -2.78 -6.54
CA GLU A 170 -11.70 -2.59 -7.95
C GLU A 170 -11.46 -3.84 -8.81
N ARG A 171 -10.64 -4.80 -8.33
CA ARG A 171 -10.22 -6.01 -9.06
C ARG A 171 -9.59 -5.68 -10.42
N ARG A 172 -8.86 -4.58 -10.47
CA ARG A 172 -8.16 -4.03 -11.64
C ARG A 172 -6.76 -3.59 -11.27
N TRP A 173 -5.89 -3.52 -12.26
CA TRP A 173 -4.50 -3.13 -12.05
C TRP A 173 -4.36 -1.62 -11.81
N HIS A 174 -3.50 -1.26 -10.88
CA HIS A 174 -2.96 0.08 -10.73
C HIS A 174 -1.43 0.02 -10.70
N ILE A 175 -0.78 1.17 -10.94
CA ILE A 175 0.67 1.25 -11.14
C ILE A 175 1.39 1.30 -9.80
N ALA A 176 2.33 0.37 -9.61
CA ALA A 176 3.23 0.28 -8.48
C ALA A 176 4.70 0.38 -8.93
N GLY A 177 5.64 0.08 -8.04
CA GLY A 177 7.06 0.20 -8.30
C GLY A 177 7.57 1.62 -8.09
N ALA A 178 8.73 1.95 -8.64
CA ALA A 178 9.33 3.29 -8.53
C ALA A 178 8.44 4.36 -9.17
N VAL A 179 7.80 4.04 -10.30
CA VAL A 179 6.87 4.93 -11.01
C VAL A 179 5.63 5.22 -10.16
N GLY A 180 4.99 4.19 -9.58
CA GLY A 180 3.83 4.36 -8.72
C GLY A 180 4.13 5.23 -7.49
N ALA A 181 5.30 5.02 -6.87
CA ALA A 181 5.75 5.82 -5.74
C ALA A 181 6.03 7.29 -6.11
N ALA A 182 6.66 7.53 -7.27
CA ALA A 182 6.92 8.88 -7.75
C ALA A 182 5.61 9.65 -8.06
N LEU A 183 4.64 8.99 -8.69
CA LEU A 183 3.31 9.54 -8.93
C LEU A 183 2.60 9.88 -7.61
N CYS A 184 2.60 8.97 -6.65
CA CYS A 184 2.00 9.20 -5.32
C CYS A 184 2.63 10.40 -4.64
N LYS A 185 3.95 10.45 -4.56
CA LYS A 185 4.69 11.58 -3.97
C LYS A 185 4.33 12.91 -4.65
N ARG A 186 4.27 12.94 -5.98
CA ARG A 186 3.93 14.15 -6.72
C ARG A 186 2.50 14.61 -6.46
N CYS A 187 1.53 13.70 -6.46
CA CYS A 187 0.15 14.01 -6.15
C CYS A 187 0.00 14.58 -4.73
N MET A 188 0.68 14.01 -3.74
CA MET A 188 0.66 14.52 -2.36
C MET A 188 1.25 15.94 -2.26
N ILE A 189 2.33 16.25 -3.00
CA ILE A 189 2.89 17.59 -3.08
C ILE A 189 1.88 18.58 -3.71
N CYS A 190 1.20 18.19 -4.80
CA CYS A 190 0.19 19.02 -5.43
C CYS A 190 -0.98 19.34 -4.49
N ILE A 191 -1.48 18.35 -3.75
CA ILE A 191 -2.55 18.51 -2.76
C ILE A 191 -2.10 19.43 -1.63
N GLY A 192 -0.89 19.25 -1.10
CA GLY A 192 -0.35 20.08 -0.02
C GLY A 192 -0.02 21.52 -0.43
N SER A 193 0.30 21.75 -1.73
CA SER A 193 0.59 23.08 -2.27
C SER A 193 -0.70 23.87 -2.63
N SER A 194 -1.77 23.15 -2.96
CA SER A 194 -3.09 23.76 -3.10
C SER A 194 -3.60 24.01 -1.69
N ALA A 195 -3.60 25.26 -1.24
CA ALA A 195 -4.10 25.67 0.09
C ALA A 195 -5.62 25.33 0.20
N VAL A 196 -5.92 24.08 0.38
CA VAL A 196 -7.22 23.65 0.89
C VAL A 196 -7.20 24.04 2.37
N LYS A 197 -7.75 25.20 2.69
CA LYS A 197 -8.13 25.54 4.06
C LYS A 197 -9.14 24.48 4.50
N ILE A 198 -8.65 23.47 5.22
CA ILE A 198 -9.52 22.57 5.98
C ILE A 198 -10.08 23.42 7.11
N PRO A 199 -11.41 23.62 7.20
CA PRO A 199 -11.98 24.28 8.36
C PRO A 199 -11.60 23.44 9.58
N ALA A 200 -11.02 24.06 10.59
CA ALA A 200 -10.85 23.44 11.90
C ALA A 200 -12.23 23.06 12.43
N LEU A 201 -12.43 21.79 12.70
CA LEU A 201 -13.52 21.28 13.53
C LEU A 201 -13.12 21.40 14.99
#